data_218a8916c06e8a73050f4e0f6db8ce28
#
_entry.id   218a8916c06e8a73050f4e0f6db8ce28
#
_cell.length_a   1.000
_cell.length_b   1.000
_cell.length_c   1.000
_cell.angle_alpha   90.00
_cell.angle_beta   90.00
_cell.angle_gamma   90.00
#
_symmetry.space_group_name_H-M   'P 1'
#
loop_
_entity.id
_entity.type
_entity.pdbx_description
1 polymer ?
#
loop_
_entity_poly.entity_id
_entity_poly.type
_entity_poly.pdbx_seq_one_letter_code
_entity_poly.pdbx_strand_id
1 'polypeptide(L)'
;SSYLKTGQAALFGFSNVALYRNSLNYFGHGAELDTFTQTWSLGVEEQFYFLYPVFAWASGFGREVKHGRARLAALVVGLAGVSLFWFVRWHRTSFEASYFLMPSRFWELAAGCLLCLMQEEVASSVAVFRDGAWQLDTMWVLLPMCFLFFSPARLRVPATIAEVVLTCVIIATASPGTAGYTALTQKPMMYFGRVSYSLYLWHW
;
A
#
# COMPACT_ATOMS: atom_id res chain seq x y z
N SER A 1 25.29 -9.25 16.84
CA SER A 1 23.92 -9.53 17.24
C SER A 1 23.01 -9.36 16.04
N SER A 2 21.92 -10.11 15.98
CA SER A 2 20.94 -10.06 14.89
C SER A 2 20.38 -8.64 14.73
N TYR A 3 20.05 -7.97 15.82
CA TYR A 3 19.50 -6.61 15.84
C TYR A 3 20.36 -5.57 15.11
N LEU A 4 21.67 -5.62 15.24
CA LEU A 4 22.56 -4.70 14.51
C LEU A 4 22.49 -4.93 12.99
N LYS A 5 22.34 -6.17 12.55
CA LYS A 5 22.18 -6.49 11.12
C LYS A 5 20.84 -5.98 10.58
N THR A 6 19.75 -6.14 11.35
CA THR A 6 18.45 -5.60 10.97
C THR A 6 18.47 -4.07 10.95
N GLY A 7 19.10 -3.42 11.96
CA GLY A 7 19.26 -1.98 11.98
C GLY A 7 20.10 -1.45 10.80
N GLN A 8 21.21 -2.12 10.45
CA GLN A 8 21.96 -1.79 9.23
C GLN A 8 21.14 -1.97 7.97
N ALA A 9 20.40 -3.08 7.86
CA ALA A 9 19.50 -3.32 6.72
C ALA A 9 18.40 -2.26 6.61
N ALA A 10 17.90 -1.75 7.75
CA ALA A 10 16.91 -0.68 7.79
C ALA A 10 17.44 0.64 7.22
N LEU A 11 18.72 0.96 7.46
CA LEU A 11 19.36 2.16 6.90
C LEU A 11 19.50 2.13 5.36
N PHE A 12 19.44 0.93 4.77
CA PHE A 12 19.59 0.72 3.33
C PHE A 12 18.29 0.24 2.64
N GLY A 13 17.14 0.31 3.31
CA GLY A 13 15.86 -0.10 2.74
C GLY A 13 15.67 -1.62 2.57
N PHE A 14 16.42 -2.45 3.30
CA PHE A 14 16.38 -3.91 3.21
C PHE A 14 15.96 -4.60 4.52
N SER A 15 15.37 -3.87 5.46
CA SER A 15 14.90 -4.42 6.75
C SER A 15 13.89 -5.56 6.55
N ASN A 16 12.99 -5.44 5.58
CA ASN A 16 12.01 -6.45 5.23
C ASN A 16 12.67 -7.79 4.83
N VAL A 17 13.76 -7.74 4.08
CA VAL A 17 14.53 -8.95 3.68
C VAL A 17 15.28 -9.54 4.87
N ALA A 18 15.86 -8.70 5.73
CA ALA A 18 16.55 -9.14 6.94
C ALA A 18 15.57 -9.83 7.90
N LEU A 19 14.41 -9.23 8.13
CA LEU A 19 13.35 -9.79 8.98
C LEU A 19 12.76 -11.08 8.41
N TYR A 20 12.53 -11.15 7.10
CA TYR A 20 12.13 -12.37 6.43
C TYR A 20 13.14 -13.51 6.67
N ARG A 21 14.45 -13.25 6.51
CA ARG A 21 15.50 -14.24 6.79
C ARG A 21 15.55 -14.65 8.25
N ASN A 22 15.35 -13.72 9.16
CA ASN A 22 15.31 -14.00 10.59
C ASN A 22 14.09 -14.85 10.97
N SER A 23 12.92 -14.62 10.37
CA SER A 23 11.70 -15.39 10.62
C SER A 23 11.82 -16.86 10.17
N LEU A 24 12.67 -17.16 9.19
CA LEU A 24 12.93 -18.52 8.72
C LEU A 24 13.90 -19.31 9.62
N ASN A 25 14.65 -18.66 10.51
CA ASN A 25 15.61 -19.30 11.38
C ASN A 25 14.89 -19.83 12.63
N TYR A 26 14.69 -21.15 12.71
CA TYR A 26 14.01 -21.83 13.82
C TYR A 26 14.62 -21.55 15.21
N PHE A 27 15.93 -21.28 15.28
CA PHE A 27 16.66 -20.95 16.52
C PHE A 27 16.92 -19.43 16.69
N GLY A 28 16.45 -18.59 15.77
CA GLY A 28 16.53 -17.13 15.90
C GLY A 28 15.42 -16.60 16.82
N HIS A 29 15.71 -15.51 17.53
CA HIS A 29 14.66 -14.74 18.17
C HIS A 29 13.64 -14.34 17.08
N GLY A 30 12.36 -14.67 17.31
CA GLY A 30 11.31 -14.38 16.34
C GLY A 30 11.35 -12.89 15.91
N ALA A 31 10.93 -12.60 14.70
CA ALA A 31 10.89 -11.23 14.18
C ALA A 31 10.12 -10.26 15.11
N GLU A 32 9.22 -10.81 15.93
CA GLU A 32 8.43 -10.08 16.94
C GLU A 32 9.26 -9.47 18.07
N LEU A 33 10.46 -9.97 18.32
CA LEU A 33 11.36 -9.48 19.38
C LEU A 33 12.45 -8.53 18.84
N ASP A 34 12.50 -8.28 17.53
CA ASP A 34 13.48 -7.38 16.94
C ASP A 34 12.98 -5.93 17.06
N THR A 35 13.81 -5.07 17.68
CA THR A 35 13.53 -3.65 17.89
C THR A 35 13.26 -2.88 16.59
N PHE A 36 13.67 -3.41 15.45
CA PHE A 36 13.48 -2.82 14.13
C PHE A 36 12.36 -3.50 13.33
N THR A 37 11.53 -4.33 13.97
CA THR A 37 10.47 -5.06 13.26
C THR A 37 9.57 -4.12 12.46
N GLN A 38 9.13 -3.00 13.03
CA GLN A 38 8.25 -2.05 12.35
C GLN A 38 8.85 -1.49 11.03
N THR A 39 10.17 -1.48 10.87
CA THR A 39 10.80 -0.92 9.67
C THR A 39 10.63 -1.77 8.41
N TRP A 40 10.00 -2.95 8.50
CA TRP A 40 9.80 -3.81 7.34
C TRP A 40 8.98 -3.15 6.23
N SER A 41 7.91 -2.44 6.58
CA SER A 41 7.05 -1.79 5.58
C SER A 41 7.77 -0.59 4.94
N LEU A 42 8.59 0.13 5.73
CA LEU A 42 9.45 1.19 5.20
C LEU A 42 10.44 0.62 4.16
N GLY A 43 11.04 -0.55 4.42
CA GLY A 43 11.91 -1.21 3.46
C GLY A 43 11.19 -1.56 2.15
N VAL A 44 9.93 -2.01 2.21
CA VAL A 44 9.10 -2.24 1.02
C VAL A 44 8.84 -0.95 0.25
N GLU A 45 8.49 0.13 0.96
CA GLU A 45 8.22 1.44 0.37
C GLU A 45 9.47 2.03 -0.30
N GLU A 46 10.63 1.99 0.36
CA GLU A 46 11.89 2.50 -0.19
C GLU A 46 12.30 1.76 -1.47
N GLN A 47 12.14 0.43 -1.49
CA GLN A 47 12.36 -0.37 -2.70
C GLN A 47 11.42 0.06 -3.83
N PHE A 48 10.14 0.30 -3.52
CA PHE A 48 9.18 0.80 -4.49
C PHE A 48 9.57 2.19 -5.01
N TYR A 49 9.92 3.12 -4.13
CA TYR A 49 10.34 4.48 -4.50
C TYR A 49 11.61 4.49 -5.35
N PHE A 50 12.47 3.50 -5.21
CA PHE A 50 13.62 3.33 -6.08
C PHE A 50 13.24 2.78 -7.46
N LEU A 51 12.36 1.79 -7.51
CA LEU A 51 11.98 1.11 -8.76
C LEU A 51 11.01 1.93 -9.62
N TYR A 52 10.06 2.61 -9.00
CA TYR A 52 9.01 3.33 -9.74
C TYR A 52 9.54 4.43 -10.66
N PRO A 53 10.51 5.29 -10.26
CA PRO A 53 11.13 6.27 -11.16
C PRO A 53 11.85 5.61 -12.34
N VAL A 54 12.45 4.44 -12.14
CA VAL A 54 13.08 3.67 -13.24
C VAL A 54 12.03 3.24 -14.26
N PHE A 55 10.88 2.76 -13.81
CA PHE A 55 9.76 2.39 -14.69
C PHE A 55 9.18 3.62 -15.41
N ALA A 56 9.02 4.74 -14.71
CA ALA A 56 8.59 5.99 -15.31
C ALA A 56 9.58 6.47 -16.39
N TRP A 57 10.86 6.42 -16.09
CA TRP A 57 11.89 6.77 -17.06
C TRP A 57 11.90 5.84 -18.29
N ALA A 58 11.85 4.51 -18.08
CA ALA A 58 11.88 3.50 -19.14
C ALA A 58 10.63 3.55 -20.04
N SER A 59 9.47 3.91 -19.48
CA SER A 59 8.22 4.08 -20.25
C SER A 59 8.20 5.36 -21.10
N GLY A 60 9.10 6.31 -20.82
CA GLY A 60 9.10 7.63 -21.41
C GLY A 60 8.07 8.59 -20.80
N PHE A 61 7.52 8.27 -19.63
CA PHE A 61 6.61 9.14 -18.89
C PHE A 61 7.33 10.43 -18.48
N GLY A 62 6.66 11.58 -18.64
CA GLY A 62 7.27 12.90 -18.38
C GLY A 62 8.20 13.41 -19.49
N ARG A 63 8.38 12.66 -20.57
CA ARG A 63 9.04 13.11 -21.79
C ARG A 63 8.01 13.30 -22.89
N GLU A 64 8.35 14.02 -23.97
CA GLU A 64 7.50 14.19 -25.16
C GLU A 64 7.39 12.89 -26.00
N VAL A 65 7.31 11.73 -25.33
CA VAL A 65 7.18 10.42 -25.98
C VAL A 65 5.70 10.06 -26.07
N LYS A 66 5.24 9.84 -27.31
CA LYS A 66 3.85 9.41 -27.57
C LYS A 66 3.52 8.15 -26.77
N HIS A 67 2.41 8.22 -26.01
CA HIS A 67 1.92 7.11 -25.18
C HIS A 67 2.79 6.73 -23.95
N GLY A 68 3.70 7.58 -23.47
CA GLY A 68 4.50 7.29 -22.27
C GLY A 68 3.66 6.93 -21.04
N ARG A 69 2.55 7.67 -20.80
CA ARG A 69 1.58 7.39 -19.72
C ARG A 69 0.93 6.02 -19.86
N ALA A 70 0.46 5.67 -21.06
CA ALA A 70 -0.18 4.37 -21.30
C ALA A 70 0.81 3.20 -21.16
N ARG A 71 2.07 3.38 -21.58
CA ARG A 71 3.13 2.37 -21.40
C ARG A 71 3.45 2.17 -19.92
N LEU A 72 3.56 3.25 -19.14
CA LEU A 72 3.77 3.16 -17.71
C LEU A 72 2.59 2.45 -17.03
N ALA A 73 1.35 2.83 -17.34
CA ALA A 73 0.17 2.20 -16.80
C ALA A 73 0.13 0.69 -17.12
N ALA A 74 0.39 0.32 -18.37
CA ALA A 74 0.43 -1.09 -18.78
C ALA A 74 1.52 -1.88 -18.05
N LEU A 75 2.73 -1.32 -17.89
CA LEU A 75 3.81 -1.92 -17.13
C LEU A 75 3.44 -2.12 -15.65
N VAL A 76 2.89 -1.08 -15.02
CA VAL A 76 2.50 -1.13 -13.61
C VAL A 76 1.35 -2.11 -13.38
N VAL A 77 0.35 -2.16 -14.29
CA VAL A 77 -0.74 -3.16 -14.24
C VAL A 77 -0.18 -4.58 -14.35
N GLY A 78 0.73 -4.83 -15.31
CA GLY A 78 1.35 -6.15 -15.48
C GLY A 78 2.13 -6.58 -14.22
N LEU A 79 2.96 -5.69 -13.68
CA LEU A 79 3.73 -5.96 -12.45
C LEU A 79 2.82 -6.12 -11.23
N ALA A 80 1.75 -5.32 -11.11
CA ALA A 80 0.76 -5.45 -10.04
C ALA A 80 0.04 -6.80 -10.13
N GLY A 81 -0.33 -7.26 -11.32
CA GLY A 81 -0.93 -8.58 -11.53
C GLY A 81 -0.03 -9.73 -11.10
N VAL A 82 1.25 -9.68 -11.48
CA VAL A 82 2.26 -10.66 -11.04
C VAL A 82 2.44 -10.60 -9.52
N SER A 83 2.52 -9.41 -8.95
CA SER A 83 2.65 -9.20 -7.50
C SER A 83 1.45 -9.76 -6.73
N LEU A 84 0.24 -9.49 -7.18
CA LEU A 84 -1.00 -10.03 -6.59
C LEU A 84 -1.05 -11.56 -6.67
N PHE A 85 -0.61 -12.13 -7.81
CA PHE A 85 -0.48 -13.59 -7.94
C PHE A 85 0.48 -14.16 -6.89
N TRP A 86 1.66 -13.55 -6.70
CA TRP A 86 2.61 -13.97 -5.67
C TRP A 86 2.06 -13.78 -4.26
N PHE A 87 1.35 -12.68 -3.96
CA PHE A 87 0.67 -12.47 -2.69
C PHE A 87 -0.29 -13.62 -2.36
N VAL A 88 -1.20 -13.96 -3.27
CA VAL A 88 -2.17 -15.04 -3.07
C VAL A 88 -1.47 -16.41 -2.95
N ARG A 89 -0.45 -16.65 -3.76
CA ARG A 89 0.27 -17.93 -3.79
C ARG A 89 1.10 -18.15 -2.52
N TRP A 90 1.86 -17.15 -2.12
CA TRP A 90 2.70 -17.23 -0.92
C TRP A 90 1.91 -17.18 0.36
N HIS A 91 0.78 -16.51 0.41
CA HIS A 91 -0.09 -16.57 1.59
C HIS A 91 -0.46 -17.99 2.00
N ARG A 92 -0.51 -18.92 1.03
CA ARG A 92 -0.82 -20.34 1.26
C ARG A 92 0.44 -21.20 1.51
N THR A 93 1.61 -20.80 1.06
CA THR A 93 2.83 -21.61 1.07
C THR A 93 3.92 -21.11 1.99
N SER A 94 4.03 -19.80 2.17
CA SER A 94 4.99 -19.12 3.05
C SER A 94 4.40 -17.77 3.45
N PHE A 95 3.72 -17.75 4.58
CA PHE A 95 3.08 -16.53 5.10
C PHE A 95 4.09 -15.39 5.27
N GLU A 96 5.30 -15.70 5.77
CA GLU A 96 6.37 -14.73 5.99
C GLU A 96 6.82 -14.08 4.68
N ALA A 97 6.93 -14.84 3.59
CA ALA A 97 7.27 -14.30 2.27
C ALA A 97 6.17 -13.35 1.77
N SER A 98 4.88 -13.72 1.94
CA SER A 98 3.76 -12.86 1.53
C SER A 98 3.67 -11.59 2.36
N TYR A 99 4.17 -11.62 3.60
CA TYR A 99 4.09 -10.51 4.53
C TYR A 99 5.26 -9.52 4.36
N PHE A 100 6.50 -10.01 4.31
CA PHE A 100 7.70 -9.18 4.34
C PHE A 100 8.23 -8.78 2.97
N LEU A 101 8.02 -9.57 1.91
CA LEU A 101 8.72 -9.35 0.67
C LEU A 101 8.00 -8.37 -0.27
N MET A 102 8.75 -7.45 -0.84
CA MET A 102 8.26 -6.44 -1.79
C MET A 102 7.52 -7.04 -3.00
N PRO A 103 7.95 -8.15 -3.64
CA PRO A 103 7.23 -8.71 -4.78
C PRO A 103 5.77 -9.09 -4.50
N SER A 104 5.40 -9.41 -3.26
CA SER A 104 4.02 -9.71 -2.87
C SER A 104 3.23 -8.48 -2.42
N ARG A 105 3.89 -7.35 -2.17
CA ARG A 105 3.28 -6.11 -1.68
C ARG A 105 3.25 -4.99 -2.72
N PHE A 106 3.98 -5.15 -3.82
CA PHE A 106 4.06 -4.15 -4.89
C PHE A 106 2.68 -3.72 -5.41
N TRP A 107 1.72 -4.65 -5.56
CA TRP A 107 0.38 -4.37 -6.07
C TRP A 107 -0.41 -3.36 -5.24
N GLU A 108 -0.19 -3.33 -3.92
CA GLU A 108 -0.84 -2.38 -2.99
C GLU A 108 -0.42 -0.94 -3.30
N LEU A 109 0.88 -0.70 -3.44
CA LEU A 109 1.44 0.60 -3.80
C LEU A 109 1.14 0.96 -5.26
N ALA A 110 1.21 -0.03 -6.14
CA ALA A 110 0.88 0.12 -7.57
C ALA A 110 -0.56 0.56 -7.79
N ALA A 111 -1.52 0.10 -6.96
CA ALA A 111 -2.93 0.51 -7.04
C ALA A 111 -3.08 2.03 -6.88
N GLY A 112 -2.37 2.64 -5.91
CA GLY A 112 -2.34 4.10 -5.72
C GLY A 112 -1.72 4.84 -6.91
N CYS A 113 -0.62 4.31 -7.47
CA CYS A 113 0.01 4.88 -8.65
C CYS A 113 -0.89 4.80 -9.89
N LEU A 114 -1.59 3.68 -10.09
CA LEU A 114 -2.55 3.51 -11.18
C LEU A 114 -3.72 4.48 -11.04
N LEU A 115 -4.25 4.67 -9.84
CA LEU A 115 -5.29 5.66 -9.57
C LEU A 115 -4.83 7.06 -9.98
N CYS A 116 -3.61 7.44 -9.64
CA CYS A 116 -3.03 8.73 -10.03
C CYS A 116 -2.81 8.84 -11.55
N LEU A 117 -2.28 7.80 -12.19
CA LEU A 117 -2.06 7.77 -13.64
C LEU A 117 -3.37 7.84 -14.43
N MET A 118 -4.45 7.26 -13.89
CA MET A 118 -5.77 7.21 -14.52
C MET A 118 -6.74 8.23 -13.93
N GLN A 119 -6.24 9.29 -13.31
CA GLN A 119 -7.06 10.25 -12.57
C GLN A 119 -8.16 10.90 -13.42
N GLU A 120 -7.89 11.21 -14.69
CA GLU A 120 -8.86 11.85 -15.58
C GLU A 120 -9.97 10.88 -15.98
N GLU A 121 -9.62 9.63 -16.30
CA GLU A 121 -10.55 8.57 -16.66
C GLU A 121 -11.40 8.17 -15.44
N VAL A 122 -10.76 8.05 -14.28
CA VAL A 122 -11.44 7.75 -13.01
C VAL A 122 -12.37 8.90 -12.62
N ALA A 123 -11.91 10.14 -12.71
CA ALA A 123 -12.72 11.31 -12.37
C ALA A 123 -14.00 11.39 -13.21
N SER A 124 -13.91 11.15 -14.52
CA SER A 124 -15.08 11.11 -15.41
C SER A 124 -16.05 9.98 -15.07
N SER A 125 -15.52 8.79 -14.76
CA SER A 125 -16.35 7.62 -14.39
C SER A 125 -17.02 7.78 -13.02
N VAL A 126 -16.34 8.44 -12.07
CA VAL A 126 -16.81 8.62 -10.69
C VAL A 126 -17.66 9.88 -10.52
N ALA A 127 -17.67 10.80 -11.50
CA ALA A 127 -18.44 12.04 -11.44
C ALA A 127 -19.93 11.81 -11.13
N VAL A 128 -20.51 10.71 -11.62
CA VAL A 128 -21.90 10.33 -11.34
C VAL A 128 -22.13 10.07 -9.85
N PHE A 129 -21.15 9.48 -9.16
CA PHE A 129 -21.23 9.18 -7.74
C PHE A 129 -20.79 10.35 -6.86
N ARG A 130 -20.02 11.27 -7.40
CA ARG A 130 -19.52 12.47 -6.68
C ARG A 130 -20.49 13.63 -6.77
N ASP A 131 -21.01 13.91 -7.98
CA ASP A 131 -21.79 15.11 -8.30
C ASP A 131 -23.26 14.81 -8.59
N GLY A 132 -23.67 13.53 -8.62
CA GLY A 132 -25.01 13.06 -8.91
C GLY A 132 -25.96 13.06 -7.70
N ALA A 133 -27.25 12.72 -7.96
CA ALA A 133 -28.26 12.57 -6.92
C ALA A 133 -27.94 11.49 -5.87
N TRP A 134 -27.03 10.58 -6.16
CA TRP A 134 -26.55 9.52 -5.30
C TRP A 134 -25.09 9.82 -4.90
N GLN A 135 -24.86 10.92 -4.17
CA GLN A 135 -23.53 11.19 -3.61
C GLN A 135 -23.11 10.04 -2.69
N LEU A 136 -22.09 9.30 -3.09
CA LEU A 136 -21.51 8.29 -2.24
C LEU A 136 -20.75 8.99 -1.10
N ASP A 137 -21.36 9.04 0.08
CA ASP A 137 -20.65 9.54 1.24
C ASP A 137 -19.53 8.57 1.61
N THR A 138 -18.32 9.08 1.72
CA THR A 138 -17.12 8.36 2.14
C THR A 138 -17.34 7.53 3.42
N MET A 139 -18.29 7.94 4.29
CA MET A 139 -18.65 7.16 5.48
C MET A 139 -19.14 5.75 5.15
N TRP A 140 -19.93 5.57 4.08
CA TRP A 140 -20.41 4.25 3.66
C TRP A 140 -19.30 3.30 3.19
N VAL A 141 -18.13 3.86 2.86
CA VAL A 141 -16.94 3.10 2.48
C VAL A 141 -16.03 2.86 3.69
N LEU A 142 -15.93 3.83 4.59
CA LEU A 142 -15.13 3.71 5.83
C LEU A 142 -15.68 2.63 6.77
N LEU A 143 -17.01 2.52 6.91
CA LEU A 143 -17.62 1.53 7.80
C LEU A 143 -17.24 0.08 7.47
N PRO A 144 -17.45 -0.42 6.22
CA PRO A 144 -17.02 -1.78 5.88
C PRO A 144 -15.51 -1.97 6.00
N MET A 145 -14.69 -0.94 5.72
CA MET A 145 -13.25 -1.00 5.91
C MET A 145 -12.88 -1.24 7.38
N CYS A 146 -13.53 -0.57 8.33
CA CYS A 146 -13.34 -0.85 9.76
C CYS A 146 -13.73 -2.29 10.15
N PHE A 147 -14.78 -2.85 9.55
CA PHE A 147 -15.15 -4.25 9.78
C PHE A 147 -14.13 -5.24 9.20
N LEU A 148 -13.57 -4.95 8.03
CA LEU A 148 -12.56 -5.79 7.41
C LEU A 148 -11.29 -5.91 8.26
N PHE A 149 -10.95 -4.88 9.02
CA PHE A 149 -9.81 -4.88 9.93
C PHE A 149 -9.89 -5.98 11.00
N PHE A 150 -11.10 -6.35 11.40
CA PHE A 150 -11.36 -7.43 12.37
C PHE A 150 -11.61 -8.80 11.69
N SER A 151 -11.28 -8.94 10.41
CA SER A 151 -11.54 -10.16 9.66
C SER A 151 -10.74 -11.34 10.19
N PRO A 152 -11.36 -12.54 10.28
CA PRO A 152 -10.66 -13.74 10.70
C PRO A 152 -9.55 -14.12 9.71
N ALA A 153 -8.52 -14.83 10.20
CA ALA A 153 -7.35 -15.22 9.41
C ALA A 153 -7.68 -15.91 8.07
N ARG A 154 -8.81 -16.62 8.00
CA ARG A 154 -9.28 -17.29 6.76
C ARG A 154 -9.63 -16.31 5.63
N LEU A 155 -10.05 -15.09 5.97
CA LEU A 155 -10.47 -14.06 5.02
C LEU A 155 -9.39 -13.01 4.79
N ARG A 156 -8.18 -13.20 5.32
CA ARG A 156 -7.12 -12.18 5.24
C ARG A 156 -6.79 -11.75 3.81
N VAL A 157 -6.66 -12.70 2.87
CA VAL A 157 -6.39 -12.37 1.46
C VAL A 157 -7.52 -11.54 0.83
N PRO A 158 -8.80 -11.98 0.84
CA PRO A 158 -9.87 -11.17 0.27
C PRO A 158 -10.10 -9.87 1.05
N ALA A 159 -9.86 -9.83 2.37
CA ALA A 159 -9.95 -8.62 3.17
C ALA A 159 -8.90 -7.59 2.74
N THR A 160 -7.63 -7.97 2.60
CA THR A 160 -6.57 -7.07 2.13
C THR A 160 -6.87 -6.51 0.73
N ILE A 161 -7.35 -7.36 -0.19
CA ILE A 161 -7.75 -6.91 -1.53
C ILE A 161 -8.90 -5.90 -1.44
N ALA A 162 -9.91 -6.20 -0.62
CA ALA A 162 -11.04 -5.30 -0.41
C ALA A 162 -10.62 -3.97 0.23
N GLU A 163 -9.71 -3.99 1.21
CA GLU A 163 -9.17 -2.78 1.85
C GLU A 163 -8.45 -1.87 0.84
N VAL A 164 -7.62 -2.43 -0.04
CA VAL A 164 -6.94 -1.65 -1.09
C VAL A 164 -7.96 -1.05 -2.07
N VAL A 165 -8.94 -1.83 -2.51
CA VAL A 165 -10.00 -1.34 -3.42
C VAL A 165 -10.82 -0.24 -2.74
N LEU A 166 -11.27 -0.44 -1.49
CA LEU A 166 -12.03 0.55 -0.74
C LEU A 166 -11.21 1.84 -0.52
N THR A 167 -9.92 1.72 -0.24
CA THR A 167 -9.01 2.87 -0.14
C THR A 167 -8.96 3.65 -1.45
N CYS A 168 -8.82 2.98 -2.58
CA CYS A 168 -8.87 3.61 -3.90
C CYS A 168 -10.21 4.30 -4.14
N VAL A 169 -11.33 3.68 -3.75
CA VAL A 169 -12.66 4.27 -3.86
C VAL A 169 -12.77 5.53 -3.00
N ILE A 170 -12.28 5.49 -1.74
CA ILE A 170 -12.26 6.67 -0.86
C ILE A 170 -11.50 7.82 -1.52
N ILE A 171 -10.28 7.56 -2.02
CA ILE A 171 -9.45 8.58 -2.66
C ILE A 171 -10.13 9.16 -3.90
N ALA A 172 -10.79 8.31 -4.70
CA ALA A 172 -11.45 8.73 -5.93
C ALA A 172 -12.77 9.51 -5.70
N THR A 173 -13.53 9.16 -4.65
CA THR A 173 -14.89 9.69 -4.41
C THR A 173 -14.95 10.76 -3.33
N ALA A 174 -13.90 10.92 -2.50
CA ALA A 174 -13.89 11.91 -1.42
C ALA A 174 -14.15 13.33 -1.97
N SER A 175 -15.24 13.94 -1.55
CA SER A 175 -15.65 15.27 -2.00
C SER A 175 -16.05 16.16 -0.82
N PRO A 176 -15.73 17.48 -0.88
CA PRO A 176 -16.15 18.44 0.13
C PRO A 176 -17.69 18.43 0.29
N GLY A 177 -18.17 18.54 1.55
CA GLY A 177 -19.59 18.56 1.86
C GLY A 177 -20.18 17.22 2.30
N THR A 178 -19.47 16.09 2.12
CA THR A 178 -19.88 14.80 2.66
C THR A 178 -19.46 14.62 4.12
N ALA A 179 -20.22 13.82 4.89
CA ALA A 179 -19.90 13.57 6.31
C ALA A 179 -18.55 12.88 6.48
N GLY A 180 -18.23 11.90 5.62
CA GLY A 180 -16.96 11.20 5.62
C GLY A 180 -15.78 12.12 5.32
N TYR A 181 -15.88 12.98 4.32
CA TYR A 181 -14.85 13.99 4.04
C TYR A 181 -14.64 14.92 5.23
N THR A 182 -15.73 15.41 5.81
CA THR A 182 -15.67 16.30 6.99
C THR A 182 -15.01 15.58 8.17
N ALA A 183 -15.35 14.31 8.42
CA ALA A 183 -14.73 13.52 9.48
C ALA A 183 -13.23 13.35 9.27
N LEU A 184 -12.80 13.02 8.05
CA LEU A 184 -11.38 12.80 7.71
C LEU A 184 -10.56 14.10 7.72
N THR A 185 -11.18 15.25 7.44
CA THR A 185 -10.50 16.56 7.37
C THR A 185 -10.59 17.37 8.65
N GLN A 186 -11.15 16.83 9.74
CA GLN A 186 -11.13 17.49 11.05
C GLN A 186 -9.72 17.73 11.56
N LYS A 187 -9.54 18.83 12.29
CA LYS A 187 -8.22 19.22 12.84
C LYS A 187 -7.48 18.09 13.59
N PRO A 188 -8.13 17.29 14.46
CA PRO A 188 -7.48 16.17 15.13
C PRO A 188 -6.99 15.11 14.13
N MET A 189 -7.82 14.72 13.15
CA MET A 189 -7.45 13.72 12.13
C MET A 189 -6.30 14.20 11.27
N MET A 190 -6.33 15.45 10.82
CA MET A 190 -5.23 16.07 10.08
C MET A 190 -3.95 16.15 10.92
N TYR A 191 -4.06 16.42 12.22
CA TYR A 191 -2.90 16.41 13.12
C TYR A 191 -2.29 15.01 13.22
N PHE A 192 -3.09 13.98 13.50
CA PHE A 192 -2.62 12.60 13.52
C PHE A 192 -1.99 12.17 12.19
N GLY A 193 -2.60 12.55 11.06
CA GLY A 193 -2.01 12.29 9.75
C GLY A 193 -0.62 12.92 9.57
N ARG A 194 -0.41 14.15 10.04
CA ARG A 194 0.88 14.83 9.94
C ARG A 194 1.98 14.23 10.82
N VAL A 195 1.61 13.69 11.98
CA VAL A 195 2.58 13.08 12.91
C VAL A 195 2.63 11.55 12.80
N SER A 196 1.82 10.95 11.92
CA SER A 196 1.68 9.49 11.79
C SER A 196 3.00 8.79 11.53
N TYR A 197 3.87 9.35 10.70
CA TYR A 197 5.19 8.79 10.41
C TYR A 197 6.08 8.78 11.66
N SER A 198 6.10 9.87 12.42
CA SER A 198 6.85 9.92 13.68
C SER A 198 6.29 8.93 14.69
N LEU A 199 4.96 8.86 14.83
CA LEU A 199 4.30 7.89 15.71
C LEU A 199 4.64 6.46 15.28
N TYR A 200 4.62 6.17 13.99
CA TYR A 200 4.99 4.87 13.44
C TYR A 200 6.42 4.47 13.81
N LEU A 201 7.38 5.38 13.75
CA LEU A 201 8.77 5.11 14.13
C LEU A 201 8.97 4.91 15.63
N TRP A 202 8.14 5.54 16.46
CA TRP A 202 8.34 5.58 17.93
C TRP A 202 7.40 4.69 18.74
N HIS A 203 6.41 4.04 18.11
CA HIS A 203 5.43 3.24 18.84
C HIS A 203 5.93 1.88 19.32
N TRP A 204 7.15 1.47 18.93
CA TRP A 204 7.76 0.19 19.24
C TRP A 204 8.77 0.27 20.39
#